data_c98397f787f77b4dec966f8a0f2b4824
#
_entry.id   c98397f787f77b4dec966f8a0f2b4824
#
_cell.length_a   1.000
_cell.length_b   1.000
_cell.length_c   1.000
_cell.angle_alpha   90.00
_cell.angle_beta   90.00
_cell.angle_gamma   90.00
#
_symmetry.space_group_name_H-M   'P 1'
#
loop_
_entity.id
_entity.type
_entity.pdbx_description
1 polymer ?
#
loop_
_entity_poly.entity_id
_entity_poly.type
_entity_poly.pdbx_seq_one_letter_code
_entity_poly.pdbx_strand_id
1 'polypeptide(L)'
;MSGNPVFDSASTKLAKKVTLLEASAGTGKTYALARIFLRLVAEEGVEVGKILTVTFTTSATEELRGRIRSLLVEVYETLLESPTPNEEAVIQRLRNLDDVPVEECIRRVRLAIACFDEAIISTIHGFCNRVLSENSFETQSLFDAELNKTSKEMVKEGVEEYWRETFASANPVVAAAASTQKIKPAEMVDFFDSLPRTQDYALGFDNGVDYQ
;
A
#
# COMPACT_ATOMS: atom_id res chain seq x y z
N MET A 1 -30.12 -6.83 20.03
CA MET A 1 -29.11 -6.27 19.12
C MET A 1 -27.94 -5.79 19.99
N SER A 2 -26.89 -6.58 20.13
CA SER A 2 -25.68 -6.17 20.85
C SER A 2 -24.92 -5.22 19.93
N GLY A 3 -25.00 -3.91 20.21
CA GLY A 3 -24.19 -2.93 19.49
C GLY A 3 -22.71 -3.27 19.65
N ASN A 4 -21.94 -3.20 18.56
CA ASN A 4 -20.50 -3.32 18.65
C ASN A 4 -19.96 -2.28 19.64
N PRO A 5 -19.01 -2.63 20.52
CA PRO A 5 -18.44 -1.68 21.45
C PRO A 5 -17.78 -0.53 20.69
N VAL A 6 -18.01 0.69 21.15
CA VAL A 6 -17.34 1.86 20.56
C VAL A 6 -15.84 1.74 20.86
N PHE A 7 -15.03 1.78 19.80
CA PHE A 7 -13.57 1.76 19.93
C PHE A 7 -13.07 3.11 20.43
N ASP A 8 -12.43 3.09 21.58
CA ASP A 8 -11.67 4.23 22.08
C ASP A 8 -10.17 3.96 21.92
N SER A 9 -9.49 4.79 21.14
CA SER A 9 -8.07 4.65 20.82
C SER A 9 -7.15 4.81 22.05
N ALA A 10 -7.64 5.45 23.11
CA ALA A 10 -6.88 5.65 24.34
C ALA A 10 -7.03 4.47 25.32
N SER A 11 -8.24 3.91 25.46
CA SER A 11 -8.54 2.96 26.54
C SER A 11 -8.70 1.52 26.07
N THR A 12 -9.13 1.28 24.83
CA THR A 12 -9.37 -0.09 24.34
C THR A 12 -8.07 -0.90 24.33
N LYS A 13 -8.09 -2.10 24.92
CA LYS A 13 -6.94 -3.01 24.95
C LYS A 13 -6.53 -3.41 23.52
N LEU A 14 -5.25 -3.28 23.22
CA LEU A 14 -4.71 -3.72 21.94
C LEU A 14 -4.76 -5.26 21.87
N ALA A 15 -5.42 -5.78 20.83
CA ALA A 15 -5.56 -7.23 20.67
C ALA A 15 -4.32 -7.82 19.99
N LYS A 16 -3.88 -8.99 20.47
CA LYS A 16 -2.78 -9.75 19.83
C LYS A 16 -3.23 -10.54 18.59
N LYS A 17 -4.46 -10.31 18.12
CA LYS A 17 -5.10 -10.97 16.97
C LYS A 17 -5.66 -9.93 16.02
N VAL A 18 -6.38 -10.38 15.00
CA VAL A 18 -7.07 -9.48 14.07
C VAL A 18 -8.14 -8.67 14.80
N THR A 19 -8.09 -7.35 14.62
CA THR A 19 -9.11 -6.40 15.10
C THR A 19 -9.64 -5.62 13.91
N LEU A 20 -10.97 -5.65 13.71
CA LEU A 20 -11.64 -4.85 12.70
C LEU A 20 -12.21 -3.60 13.37
N LEU A 21 -11.81 -2.43 12.88
CA LEU A 21 -12.35 -1.13 13.27
C LEU A 21 -13.21 -0.58 12.14
N GLU A 22 -14.52 -0.59 12.34
CA GLU A 22 -15.47 0.01 11.41
C GLU A 22 -15.59 1.51 11.65
N ALA A 23 -15.34 2.30 10.62
CA ALA A 23 -15.38 3.76 10.72
C ALA A 23 -15.78 4.39 9.38
N SER A 24 -16.75 5.28 9.39
CA SER A 24 -17.17 6.07 8.24
C SER A 24 -16.13 7.11 7.82
N ALA A 25 -16.30 7.76 6.68
CA ALA A 25 -15.44 8.87 6.27
C ALA A 25 -15.54 10.02 7.31
N GLY A 26 -14.41 10.62 7.66
CA GLY A 26 -14.37 11.74 8.61
C GLY A 26 -14.47 11.37 10.10
N THR A 27 -14.59 10.09 10.47
CA THR A 27 -14.76 9.65 11.88
C THR A 27 -13.44 9.49 12.67
N GLY A 28 -12.33 10.01 12.16
CA GLY A 28 -11.05 9.99 12.88
C GLY A 28 -10.22 8.72 12.72
N LYS A 29 -10.38 7.97 11.62
CA LYS A 29 -9.56 6.76 11.35
C LYS A 29 -8.05 7.02 11.45
N THR A 30 -7.56 8.07 10.80
CA THR A 30 -6.13 8.44 10.81
C THR A 30 -5.66 8.82 12.22
N TYR A 31 -6.52 9.48 12.98
CA TYR A 31 -6.30 9.81 14.38
C TYR A 31 -6.18 8.54 15.26
N ALA A 32 -7.10 7.60 15.09
CA ALA A 32 -7.06 6.33 15.81
C ALA A 32 -5.82 5.51 15.47
N LEU A 33 -5.43 5.45 14.17
CA LEU A 33 -4.21 4.73 13.73
C LEU A 33 -2.95 5.33 14.33
N ALA A 34 -2.81 6.66 14.35
CA ALA A 34 -1.66 7.31 14.97
C ALA A 34 -1.53 6.99 16.46
N ARG A 35 -2.66 6.94 17.19
CA ARG A 35 -2.67 6.55 18.61
C ARG A 35 -2.35 5.08 18.83
N ILE A 36 -2.87 4.20 17.99
CA ILE A 36 -2.52 2.77 18.05
C ILE A 36 -1.01 2.61 17.82
N PHE A 37 -0.43 3.31 16.85
CA PHE A 37 1.01 3.30 16.60
C PHE A 37 1.80 3.77 17.83
N LEU A 38 1.43 4.91 18.41
CA LEU A 38 2.03 5.42 19.63
C LEU A 38 1.98 4.38 20.78
N ARG A 39 0.82 3.76 20.99
CA ARG A 39 0.63 2.77 22.05
C ARG A 39 1.43 1.50 21.83
N LEU A 40 1.54 1.02 20.58
CA LEU A 40 2.43 -0.11 20.25
C LEU A 40 3.88 0.19 20.62
N VAL A 41 4.33 1.42 20.37
CA VAL A 41 5.67 1.87 20.74
C VAL A 41 5.82 2.04 22.25
N ALA A 42 4.96 2.84 22.88
CA ALA A 42 5.12 3.27 24.26
C ALA A 42 4.72 2.17 25.28
N GLU A 43 3.55 1.53 25.09
CA GLU A 43 3.03 0.50 25.98
C GLU A 43 3.71 -0.86 25.73
N GLU A 44 3.64 -1.34 24.48
CA GLU A 44 4.10 -2.70 24.11
C GLU A 44 5.61 -2.76 23.80
N GLY A 45 6.27 -1.61 23.64
CA GLY A 45 7.72 -1.54 23.35
C GLY A 45 8.10 -2.04 21.95
N VAL A 46 7.17 -1.98 20.99
CA VAL A 46 7.44 -2.41 19.62
C VAL A 46 8.31 -1.37 18.91
N GLU A 47 9.42 -1.80 18.34
CA GLU A 47 10.30 -0.94 17.53
C GLU A 47 9.59 -0.43 16.28
N VAL A 48 9.83 0.82 15.89
CA VAL A 48 9.15 1.46 14.75
C VAL A 48 9.32 0.69 13.43
N GLY A 49 10.48 0.11 13.21
CA GLY A 49 10.77 -0.72 12.03
C GLY A 49 10.02 -2.06 11.99
N LYS A 50 9.40 -2.47 13.10
CA LYS A 50 8.57 -3.68 13.18
C LYS A 50 7.07 -3.41 13.05
N ILE A 51 6.67 -2.15 12.89
CA ILE A 51 5.28 -1.74 12.72
C ILE A 51 5.04 -1.44 11.25
N LEU A 52 4.28 -2.31 10.57
CA LEU A 52 3.83 -2.07 9.21
C LEU A 52 2.51 -1.30 9.22
N THR A 53 2.51 -0.13 8.59
CA THR A 53 1.30 0.67 8.38
C THR A 53 1.09 0.90 6.89
N VAL A 54 -0.06 0.48 6.36
CA VAL A 54 -0.35 0.59 4.93
C VAL A 54 -1.59 1.43 4.66
N THR A 55 -1.55 2.16 3.56
CA THR A 55 -2.65 2.97 3.05
C THR A 55 -2.89 2.69 1.56
N PHE A 56 -3.95 3.26 1.00
CA PHE A 56 -4.27 3.11 -0.41
C PHE A 56 -3.53 4.11 -1.30
N THR A 57 -3.31 5.34 -0.83
CA THR A 57 -2.76 6.43 -1.64
C THR A 57 -1.48 7.00 -1.03
N THR A 58 -0.61 7.53 -1.87
CA THR A 58 0.62 8.21 -1.45
C THR A 58 0.32 9.40 -0.54
N SER A 59 -0.69 10.20 -0.90
CA SER A 59 -1.11 11.36 -0.08
C SER A 59 -1.56 10.94 1.33
N ALA A 60 -2.34 9.85 1.46
CA ALA A 60 -2.74 9.34 2.77
C ALA A 60 -1.55 8.78 3.57
N THR A 61 -0.56 8.21 2.88
CA THR A 61 0.68 7.73 3.51
C THR A 61 1.47 8.89 4.11
N GLU A 62 1.64 9.97 3.35
CA GLU A 62 2.38 11.17 3.80
C GLU A 62 1.66 11.86 4.95
N GLU A 63 0.34 12.03 4.86
CA GLU A 63 -0.48 12.58 5.94
C GLU A 63 -0.35 11.76 7.22
N LEU A 64 -0.48 10.42 7.13
CA LEU A 64 -0.39 9.54 8.28
C LEU A 64 1.01 9.55 8.89
N ARG A 65 2.06 9.54 8.07
CA ARG A 65 3.46 9.66 8.52
C ARG A 65 3.68 10.96 9.29
N GLY A 66 3.23 12.08 8.75
CA GLY A 66 3.32 13.38 9.42
C GLY A 66 2.57 13.40 10.76
N ARG A 67 1.35 12.86 10.80
CA ARG A 67 0.54 12.80 12.03
C ARG A 67 1.15 11.91 13.10
N ILE A 68 1.69 10.74 12.75
CA ILE A 68 2.37 9.86 13.70
C ILE A 68 3.60 10.55 14.28
N ARG A 69 4.44 11.17 13.43
CA ARG A 69 5.63 11.88 13.89
C ARG A 69 5.27 13.03 14.83
N SER A 70 4.31 13.87 14.46
CA SER A 70 3.86 14.98 15.29
C SER A 70 3.33 14.51 16.64
N LEU A 71 2.52 13.44 16.65
CA LEU A 71 1.98 12.87 17.90
C LEU A 71 3.10 12.31 18.80
N LEU A 72 4.10 11.63 18.24
CA LEU A 72 5.23 11.13 19.02
C LEU A 72 6.02 12.28 19.69
N VAL A 73 6.26 13.39 18.97
CA VAL A 73 6.95 14.57 19.51
C VAL A 73 6.12 15.25 20.57
N GLU A 74 4.83 15.51 20.32
CA GLU A 74 3.90 16.11 21.27
C GLU A 74 3.82 15.30 22.58
N VAL A 75 3.64 13.99 22.47
CA VAL A 75 3.56 13.10 23.64
C VAL A 75 4.89 13.06 24.39
N TYR A 76 6.02 13.03 23.70
CA TYR A 76 7.35 13.08 24.32
C TYR A 76 7.51 14.34 25.17
N GLU A 77 7.22 15.51 24.60
CA GLU A 77 7.32 16.80 25.28
C GLU A 77 6.38 16.86 26.48
N THR A 78 5.11 16.48 26.29
CA THR A 78 4.12 16.48 27.37
C THR A 78 4.47 15.53 28.52
N LEU A 79 5.01 14.33 28.21
CA LEU A 79 5.41 13.39 29.25
C LEU A 79 6.61 13.88 30.10
N LEU A 80 7.45 14.79 29.56
CA LEU A 80 8.53 15.42 30.31
C LEU A 80 8.04 16.49 31.29
N GLU A 81 6.88 17.04 31.05
CA GLU A 81 6.26 18.04 31.92
C GLU A 81 5.51 17.41 33.09
N SER A 82 5.20 18.22 34.11
CA SER A 82 4.36 17.79 35.22
C SER A 82 2.93 17.50 34.74
N PRO A 83 2.24 16.47 35.30
CA PRO A 83 0.88 16.15 34.92
C PRO A 83 -0.09 17.33 35.07
N THR A 84 -0.96 17.52 34.08
CA THR A 84 -2.00 18.54 34.11
C THR A 84 -3.39 17.91 34.10
N PRO A 85 -4.42 18.56 34.68
CA PRO A 85 -5.78 18.01 34.77
C PRO A 85 -6.46 17.77 33.43
N ASN A 86 -6.00 18.48 32.38
CA ASN A 86 -6.62 18.46 31.05
C ASN A 86 -5.75 17.71 29.99
N GLU A 87 -4.86 16.84 30.42
CA GLU A 87 -4.09 16.03 29.49
C GLU A 87 -4.99 15.13 28.64
N GLU A 88 -4.54 14.87 27.43
CA GLU A 88 -5.21 13.95 26.53
C GLU A 88 -5.27 12.53 27.14
N ALA A 89 -6.38 11.81 26.91
CA ALA A 89 -6.63 10.50 27.52
C ALA A 89 -5.50 9.48 27.26
N VAL A 90 -4.84 9.55 26.10
CA VAL A 90 -3.70 8.66 25.80
C VAL A 90 -2.49 8.98 26.66
N ILE A 91 -2.22 10.25 26.95
CA ILE A 91 -1.09 10.68 27.80
C ILE A 91 -1.37 10.28 29.26
N GLN A 92 -2.59 10.55 29.75
CA GLN A 92 -3.02 10.10 31.08
C GLN A 92 -2.86 8.58 31.24
N ARG A 93 -3.20 7.81 30.19
CA ARG A 93 -3.01 6.37 30.19
C ARG A 93 -1.52 6.01 30.29
N LEU A 94 -0.65 6.63 29.49
CA LEU A 94 0.80 6.33 29.51
C LEU A 94 1.45 6.65 30.85
N ARG A 95 0.94 7.67 31.58
CA ARG A 95 1.41 7.98 32.93
C ARG A 95 0.97 6.98 33.99
N ASN A 96 -0.14 6.27 33.75
CA ASN A 96 -0.79 5.40 34.74
C ASN A 96 -0.81 3.93 34.29
N LEU A 97 0.17 3.49 33.50
CA LEU A 97 0.33 2.07 33.17
C LEU A 97 0.86 1.31 34.39
N ASP A 98 0.21 0.18 34.70
CA ASP A 98 0.60 -0.64 35.85
C ASP A 98 1.93 -1.37 35.62
N ASP A 99 2.17 -1.81 34.40
CA ASP A 99 3.30 -2.69 34.02
C ASP A 99 4.51 -1.95 33.45
N VAL A 100 4.37 -0.67 33.07
CA VAL A 100 5.42 0.11 32.41
C VAL A 100 5.58 1.48 33.05
N PRO A 101 6.74 1.76 33.68
CA PRO A 101 7.02 3.08 34.24
C PRO A 101 6.98 4.19 33.16
N VAL A 102 6.57 5.39 33.53
CA VAL A 102 6.49 6.54 32.60
C VAL A 102 7.85 6.87 32.00
N GLU A 103 8.92 6.73 32.76
CA GLU A 103 10.29 6.94 32.28
C GLU A 103 10.66 5.99 31.14
N GLU A 104 10.16 4.77 31.18
CA GLU A 104 10.36 3.78 30.11
C GLU A 104 9.52 4.17 28.89
N CYS A 105 8.28 4.65 29.04
CA CYS A 105 7.48 5.20 27.95
C CYS A 105 8.22 6.36 27.28
N ILE A 106 8.75 7.30 28.05
CA ILE A 106 9.54 8.43 27.55
C ILE A 106 10.74 7.94 26.75
N ARG A 107 11.49 6.97 27.29
CA ARG A 107 12.66 6.38 26.63
C ARG A 107 12.29 5.75 25.28
N ARG A 108 11.19 4.96 25.25
CA ARG A 108 10.69 4.30 24.03
C ARG A 108 10.23 5.30 22.97
N VAL A 109 9.45 6.32 23.37
CA VAL A 109 8.98 7.35 22.45
C VAL A 109 10.14 8.17 21.89
N ARG A 110 11.13 8.53 22.73
CA ARG A 110 12.35 9.22 22.28
C ARG A 110 13.11 8.41 21.24
N LEU A 111 13.29 7.08 21.49
CA LEU A 111 13.95 6.19 20.55
C LEU A 111 13.15 6.09 19.23
N ALA A 112 11.82 6.00 19.31
CA ALA A 112 10.95 5.97 18.14
C ALA A 112 11.05 7.23 17.29
N ILE A 113 11.21 8.40 17.91
CA ILE A 113 11.43 9.67 17.18
C ILE A 113 12.79 9.65 16.48
N ALA A 114 13.83 9.17 17.17
CA ALA A 114 15.19 9.10 16.63
C ALA A 114 15.32 8.12 15.45
N CYS A 115 14.60 6.98 15.51
CA CYS A 115 14.60 5.94 14.48
C CYS A 115 13.38 6.02 13.54
N PHE A 116 12.68 7.17 13.49
CA PHE A 116 11.42 7.28 12.76
C PHE A 116 11.55 7.02 11.24
N ASP A 117 12.73 7.21 10.69
CA ASP A 117 13.01 6.96 9.27
C ASP A 117 12.95 5.44 8.94
N GLU A 118 13.10 4.57 9.94
CA GLU A 118 12.94 3.13 9.81
C GLU A 118 11.46 2.70 9.76
N ALA A 119 10.51 3.58 10.09
CA ALA A 119 9.09 3.27 10.15
C ALA A 119 8.55 2.87 8.77
N ILE A 120 7.93 1.69 8.70
CA ILE A 120 7.37 1.15 7.46
C ILE A 120 5.94 1.67 7.30
N ILE A 121 5.83 2.90 6.77
CA ILE A 121 4.55 3.54 6.45
C ILE A 121 4.52 3.76 4.94
N SER A 122 3.70 2.99 4.22
CA SER A 122 3.71 2.96 2.75
C SER A 122 2.33 2.66 2.17
N THR A 123 2.19 2.79 0.85
CA THR A 123 1.02 2.22 0.17
C THR A 123 1.15 0.70 0.10
N ILE A 124 0.02 0.00 -0.09
CA ILE A 124 0.01 -1.47 -0.28
C ILE A 124 0.96 -1.85 -1.42
N HIS A 125 0.89 -1.16 -2.55
CA HIS A 125 1.76 -1.40 -3.71
C HIS A 125 3.24 -1.14 -3.38
N GLY A 126 3.54 -0.02 -2.69
CA GLY A 126 4.90 0.30 -2.28
C GLY A 126 5.51 -0.74 -1.35
N PHE A 127 4.71 -1.26 -0.41
CA PHE A 127 5.14 -2.35 0.47
C PHE A 127 5.41 -3.65 -0.31
N CYS A 128 4.49 -4.06 -1.20
CA CYS A 128 4.68 -5.26 -2.02
C CYS A 128 5.96 -5.16 -2.87
N ASN A 129 6.20 -4.01 -3.51
CA ASN A 129 7.42 -3.78 -4.27
C ASN A 129 8.68 -3.90 -3.42
N ARG A 130 8.68 -3.27 -2.24
CA ARG A 130 9.80 -3.37 -1.31
C ARG A 130 10.10 -4.82 -0.94
N VAL A 131 9.07 -5.59 -0.57
CA VAL A 131 9.22 -7.01 -0.20
C VAL A 131 9.76 -7.82 -1.38
N LEU A 132 9.27 -7.60 -2.60
CA LEU A 132 9.76 -8.27 -3.81
C LEU A 132 11.23 -7.92 -4.10
N SER A 133 11.62 -6.65 -3.96
CA SER A 133 13.00 -6.21 -4.16
C SER A 133 13.95 -6.76 -3.09
N GLU A 134 13.55 -6.75 -1.82
CA GLU A 134 14.34 -7.30 -0.71
C GLU A 134 14.53 -8.82 -0.81
N ASN A 135 13.59 -9.54 -1.45
CA ASN A 135 13.61 -11.00 -1.62
C ASN A 135 13.76 -11.42 -3.10
N SER A 136 14.45 -10.62 -3.91
CA SER A 136 14.57 -10.84 -5.36
C SER A 136 15.16 -12.21 -5.72
N PHE A 137 16.08 -12.74 -4.93
CA PHE A 137 16.66 -14.07 -5.13
C PHE A 137 15.66 -15.21 -4.95
N GLU A 138 14.76 -15.09 -3.96
CA GLU A 138 13.76 -16.12 -3.68
C GLU A 138 12.59 -16.05 -4.67
N THR A 139 12.22 -14.83 -5.09
CA THR A 139 11.10 -14.59 -6.00
C THR A 139 11.48 -14.68 -7.47
N GLN A 140 12.78 -14.83 -7.80
CA GLN A 140 13.32 -14.76 -9.18
C GLN A 140 12.92 -13.46 -9.90
N SER A 141 12.65 -12.40 -9.15
CA SER A 141 12.31 -11.09 -9.67
C SER A 141 13.58 -10.36 -10.11
N LEU A 142 13.49 -9.53 -11.14
CA LEU A 142 14.59 -8.64 -11.51
C LEU A 142 14.83 -7.64 -10.38
N PHE A 143 16.09 -7.42 -10.00
CA PHE A 143 16.50 -6.51 -8.92
C PHE A 143 16.00 -5.08 -9.10
N ASP A 144 15.70 -4.67 -10.32
CA ASP A 144 15.32 -3.31 -10.70
C ASP A 144 13.97 -3.30 -11.44
N ALA A 145 13.02 -4.14 -10.98
CA ALA A 145 11.69 -4.16 -11.55
C ALA A 145 10.94 -2.87 -11.17
N GLU A 146 11.00 -1.87 -12.04
CA GLU A 146 10.11 -0.72 -11.93
C GLU A 146 8.67 -1.14 -12.21
N LEU A 147 7.74 -0.69 -11.35
CA LEU A 147 6.30 -0.80 -11.63
C LEU A 147 5.98 0.02 -12.88
N ASN A 148 5.85 -0.66 -13.99
CA ASN A 148 5.47 0.00 -15.24
C ASN A 148 4.03 0.53 -15.09
N LYS A 149 3.88 1.86 -15.05
CA LYS A 149 2.58 2.52 -14.84
C LYS A 149 1.67 2.42 -16.07
N THR A 150 2.21 2.09 -17.23
CA THR A 150 1.49 2.05 -18.51
C THR A 150 1.65 0.69 -19.19
N SER A 151 0.72 -0.24 -18.84
CA SER A 151 0.59 -1.48 -19.63
C SER A 151 0.34 -1.22 -21.12
N LYS A 152 -0.14 -0.03 -21.48
CA LYS A 152 -0.35 0.40 -22.87
C LYS A 152 0.97 0.50 -23.65
N GLU A 153 2.07 0.91 -23.01
CA GLU A 153 3.39 0.93 -23.66
C GLU A 153 3.90 -0.49 -23.94
N MET A 154 3.73 -1.41 -22.99
CA MET A 154 4.10 -2.82 -23.21
C MET A 154 3.26 -3.47 -24.31
N VAL A 155 1.95 -3.22 -24.33
CA VAL A 155 1.05 -3.68 -25.40
C VAL A 155 1.48 -3.09 -26.73
N LYS A 156 1.85 -1.82 -26.79
CA LYS A 156 2.33 -1.16 -28.00
C LYS A 156 3.63 -1.81 -28.51
N GLU A 157 4.61 -2.00 -27.66
CA GLU A 157 5.88 -2.65 -28.02
C GLU A 157 5.64 -4.07 -28.53
N GLY A 158 4.84 -4.88 -27.83
CA GLY A 158 4.49 -6.25 -28.26
C GLY A 158 3.74 -6.29 -29.60
N VAL A 159 2.80 -5.36 -29.82
CA VAL A 159 2.08 -5.24 -31.11
C VAL A 159 3.03 -4.81 -32.24
N GLU A 160 3.93 -3.85 -31.99
CA GLU A 160 4.90 -3.38 -32.99
C GLU A 160 5.90 -4.48 -33.35
N GLU A 161 6.35 -5.29 -32.37
CA GLU A 161 7.25 -6.43 -32.60
C GLU A 161 6.53 -7.52 -33.40
N TYR A 162 5.33 -7.93 -32.99
CA TYR A 162 4.51 -8.90 -33.71
C TYR A 162 4.23 -8.44 -35.16
N TRP A 163 3.92 -7.15 -35.33
CA TRP A 163 3.69 -6.57 -36.66
C TRP A 163 4.94 -6.67 -37.55
N ARG A 164 6.09 -6.33 -36.98
CA ARG A 164 7.37 -6.38 -37.67
C ARG A 164 7.73 -7.81 -38.10
N GLU A 165 7.58 -8.75 -37.18
CA GLU A 165 7.88 -10.16 -37.46
C GLU A 165 6.92 -10.76 -38.48
N THR A 166 5.64 -10.48 -38.35
CA THR A 166 4.59 -11.09 -39.18
C THR A 166 4.51 -10.46 -40.56
N PHE A 167 4.63 -9.14 -40.69
CA PHE A 167 4.35 -8.44 -41.94
C PHE A 167 5.63 -7.95 -42.66
N ALA A 168 6.75 -7.72 -41.99
CA ALA A 168 7.99 -7.34 -42.65
C ALA A 168 8.67 -8.53 -43.36
N SER A 169 8.45 -9.74 -42.85
CA SER A 169 8.92 -11.00 -43.45
C SER A 169 7.85 -11.73 -44.27
N ALA A 170 6.62 -11.22 -44.32
CA ALA A 170 5.49 -11.88 -44.97
C ALA A 170 5.58 -11.86 -46.51
N ASN A 171 4.92 -12.83 -47.14
CA ASN A 171 4.68 -12.81 -48.58
C ASN A 171 4.01 -11.47 -48.98
N PRO A 172 4.45 -10.80 -50.07
CA PRO A 172 3.89 -9.54 -50.54
C PRO A 172 2.35 -9.53 -50.67
N VAL A 173 1.74 -10.68 -50.94
CA VAL A 173 0.27 -10.81 -51.01
C VAL A 173 -0.37 -10.60 -49.64
N VAL A 174 0.22 -11.14 -48.58
CA VAL A 174 -0.30 -10.97 -47.19
C VAL A 174 -0.15 -9.53 -46.74
N ALA A 175 1.00 -8.91 -47.03
CA ALA A 175 1.23 -7.50 -46.72
C ALA A 175 0.26 -6.57 -47.46
N ALA A 176 -0.02 -6.85 -48.72
CA ALA A 176 -1.01 -6.12 -49.54
C ALA A 176 -2.43 -6.31 -49.02
N ALA A 177 -2.81 -7.51 -48.62
CA ALA A 177 -4.13 -7.80 -48.03
C ALA A 177 -4.32 -7.06 -46.69
N ALA A 178 -3.34 -7.05 -45.81
CA ALA A 178 -3.38 -6.31 -44.52
C ALA A 178 -3.53 -4.79 -44.77
N SER A 179 -2.78 -4.26 -45.76
CA SER A 179 -2.89 -2.85 -46.14
C SER A 179 -4.28 -2.50 -46.70
N THR A 180 -4.87 -3.41 -47.49
CA THR A 180 -6.20 -3.23 -48.08
C THR A 180 -7.32 -3.26 -47.04
N GLN A 181 -7.16 -4.10 -45.99
CA GLN A 181 -8.09 -4.20 -44.87
C GLN A 181 -7.89 -3.10 -43.82
N LYS A 182 -6.96 -2.16 -44.05
CA LYS A 182 -6.63 -1.04 -43.13
C LYS A 182 -6.27 -1.49 -41.72
N ILE A 183 -5.81 -2.71 -41.51
CA ILE A 183 -5.32 -3.18 -40.20
C ILE A 183 -4.03 -2.42 -39.91
N LYS A 184 -4.03 -1.62 -38.85
CA LYS A 184 -2.88 -0.82 -38.41
C LYS A 184 -2.43 -1.23 -37.01
N PRO A 185 -1.15 -1.14 -36.69
CA PRO A 185 -0.65 -1.43 -35.33
C PRO A 185 -1.41 -0.65 -34.25
N ALA A 186 -1.77 0.60 -34.49
CA ALA A 186 -2.50 1.42 -33.54
C ALA A 186 -3.88 0.86 -33.18
N GLU A 187 -4.61 0.30 -34.16
CA GLU A 187 -5.93 -0.31 -33.91
C GLU A 187 -5.81 -1.61 -33.12
N MET A 188 -4.73 -2.36 -33.35
CA MET A 188 -4.40 -3.54 -32.53
C MET A 188 -4.07 -3.16 -31.08
N VAL A 189 -3.30 -2.09 -30.86
CA VAL A 189 -3.00 -1.59 -29.52
C VAL A 189 -4.28 -1.20 -28.79
N ASP A 190 -5.17 -0.46 -29.43
CA ASP A 190 -6.43 -0.03 -28.84
C ASP A 190 -7.35 -1.24 -28.55
N PHE A 191 -7.37 -2.25 -29.44
CA PHE A 191 -8.09 -3.50 -29.20
C PHE A 191 -7.56 -4.23 -27.96
N PHE A 192 -6.27 -4.49 -27.88
CA PHE A 192 -5.66 -5.20 -26.74
C PHE A 192 -5.76 -4.41 -25.43
N ASP A 193 -5.68 -3.07 -25.48
CA ASP A 193 -5.86 -2.22 -24.30
C ASP A 193 -7.32 -2.20 -23.80
N SER A 194 -8.27 -2.46 -24.68
CA SER A 194 -9.71 -2.56 -24.37
C SER A 194 -10.10 -3.91 -23.75
N LEU A 195 -9.25 -4.95 -23.88
CA LEU A 195 -9.56 -6.27 -23.33
C LEU A 195 -9.52 -6.23 -21.80
N PRO A 196 -10.52 -6.81 -21.12
CA PRO A 196 -10.50 -6.92 -19.67
C PRO A 196 -9.30 -7.76 -19.21
N ARG A 197 -8.56 -7.27 -18.21
CA ARG A 197 -7.30 -7.86 -17.72
C ARG A 197 -7.49 -9.04 -16.77
N THR A 198 -8.47 -9.89 -16.99
CA THR A 198 -8.70 -11.10 -16.20
C THR A 198 -8.13 -12.33 -16.91
N GLN A 199 -7.47 -13.21 -16.18
CA GLN A 199 -6.67 -14.34 -16.69
C GLN A 199 -7.44 -15.45 -17.45
N ASP A 200 -8.74 -15.31 -17.66
CA ASP A 200 -9.60 -16.40 -18.15
C ASP A 200 -10.28 -16.10 -19.50
N TYR A 201 -9.60 -15.45 -20.45
CA TYR A 201 -10.17 -15.29 -21.79
C TYR A 201 -9.58 -16.29 -22.78
N ALA A 202 -10.38 -17.25 -23.21
CA ALA A 202 -10.21 -17.92 -24.49
C ALA A 202 -10.73 -16.98 -25.59
N LEU A 203 -9.84 -16.42 -26.42
CA LEU A 203 -10.24 -15.71 -27.64
C LEU A 203 -10.83 -16.74 -28.62
N GLY A 204 -12.14 -16.88 -28.62
CA GLY A 204 -12.85 -17.62 -29.65
C GLY A 204 -12.96 -16.77 -30.91
N PHE A 205 -12.20 -17.09 -31.95
CA PHE A 205 -12.44 -16.52 -33.29
C PHE A 205 -13.55 -17.35 -33.93
N ASP A 206 -14.75 -16.77 -34.01
CA ASP A 206 -15.79 -17.31 -34.86
C ASP A 206 -15.47 -16.92 -36.33
N ASN A 207 -14.78 -17.80 -37.01
CA ASN A 207 -14.36 -17.56 -38.39
C ASN A 207 -15.48 -17.72 -39.39
N GLY A 208 -16.70 -18.09 -38.97
CA GLY A 208 -17.84 -18.28 -39.90
C GLY A 208 -17.56 -19.28 -41.04
N VAL A 209 -16.50 -20.11 -40.92
CA VAL A 209 -16.10 -21.09 -41.92
C VAL A 209 -16.37 -22.47 -41.35
N ASP A 210 -17.50 -23.04 -41.70
CA ASP A 210 -17.74 -24.48 -41.53
C ASP A 210 -16.77 -25.25 -42.39
N TYR A 211 -15.77 -25.88 -41.78
CA TYR A 211 -14.97 -26.91 -42.43
C TYR A 211 -15.78 -28.19 -42.52
N GLN A 212 -16.36 -28.46 -43.70
CA GLN A 212 -16.88 -29.78 -44.04
C GLN A 212 -15.74 -30.74 -44.38
#